data_ca1ece09b575c01aa9100ed2e61cbf18
#
_entry.id   ca1ece09b575c01aa9100ed2e61cbf18
#
_cell.length_a   1.000
_cell.length_b   1.000
_cell.length_c   1.000
_cell.angle_alpha   90.00
_cell.angle_beta   90.00
_cell.angle_gamma   90.00
#
_symmetry.space_group_name_H-M   'P 1'
#
loop_
_entity.id
_entity.type
_entity.pdbx_description
1 polymer ?
#
loop_
_entity_poly.entity_id
_entity_poly.type
_entity_poly.pdbx_seq_one_letter_code
_entity_poly.pdbx_strand_id
1 'polypeptide(L)'
;MFIFKRNDISSTKIRQNPYKYWDNIPNIVRPYYTKKVLLIGGESTGKTTLTINLAHYFNTNYIDEAGQDISQRSGTDLMMLPGDFTEILLRHKLNEMKAIEYSNKVLFIDTDALVTQFYISFLSDSEAEKNSALSSAIDAINSYDLILFLEPDVDFIQNGNRSEVIHQNRIKYSEQIKKLLNTHNKKFISINGTYQQRYNKAISAVKKLFV
;
A
#
# COMPACT_ATOMS: atom_id res chain seq x y z
N MET A 1 20.48 -0.89 -47.82
CA MET A 1 19.01 -1.07 -47.76
C MET A 1 18.68 -1.61 -46.38
N PHE A 2 18.29 -0.73 -45.44
CA PHE A 2 17.94 -1.16 -44.10
C PHE A 2 16.51 -1.71 -44.14
N ILE A 3 16.37 -3.03 -43.96
CA ILE A 3 15.06 -3.67 -43.80
C ILE A 3 14.60 -3.38 -42.37
N PHE A 4 13.73 -2.41 -42.20
CA PHE A 4 12.99 -2.24 -40.97
C PHE A 4 12.07 -3.46 -40.81
N LYS A 5 12.41 -4.38 -39.90
CA LYS A 5 11.49 -5.42 -39.46
C LYS A 5 10.26 -4.69 -38.88
N ARG A 6 9.16 -4.68 -39.64
CA ARG A 6 7.87 -4.25 -39.10
C ARG A 6 7.59 -5.12 -37.86
N ASN A 7 7.67 -4.54 -36.70
CA ASN A 7 7.17 -5.23 -35.51
C ASN A 7 5.67 -5.45 -35.72
N ASP A 8 5.21 -6.69 -35.72
CA ASP A 8 3.81 -7.09 -35.86
C ASP A 8 2.95 -6.71 -34.64
N ILE A 9 3.34 -5.67 -33.94
CA ILE A 9 2.69 -5.15 -32.70
C ILE A 9 1.80 -3.99 -33.10
N SER A 10 0.49 -4.15 -32.86
CA SER A 10 -0.50 -3.10 -33.06
C SER A 10 -1.03 -2.58 -31.73
N SER A 11 -1.56 -1.35 -31.73
CA SER A 11 -2.24 -0.77 -30.53
C SER A 11 -3.35 -1.66 -30.00
N THR A 12 -4.04 -2.42 -30.86
CA THR A 12 -5.07 -3.38 -30.48
C THR A 12 -4.47 -4.54 -29.70
N LYS A 13 -3.37 -5.13 -30.18
CA LYS A 13 -2.66 -6.22 -29.46
C LYS A 13 -2.15 -5.76 -28.09
N ILE A 14 -1.62 -4.54 -28.00
CA ILE A 14 -1.17 -3.95 -26.74
C ILE A 14 -2.35 -3.82 -25.77
N ARG A 15 -3.48 -3.25 -26.20
CA ARG A 15 -4.66 -3.09 -25.35
C ARG A 15 -5.24 -4.42 -24.87
N GLN A 16 -5.19 -5.46 -25.69
CA GLN A 16 -5.66 -6.81 -25.34
C GLN A 16 -4.74 -7.53 -24.33
N ASN A 17 -3.44 -7.29 -24.41
CA ASN A 17 -2.48 -7.90 -23.47
C ASN A 17 -1.31 -6.95 -23.17
N PRO A 18 -1.54 -5.90 -22.34
CA PRO A 18 -0.55 -4.88 -22.07
C PRO A 18 0.70 -5.44 -21.37
N TYR A 19 0.56 -6.45 -20.53
CA TYR A 19 1.68 -7.00 -19.77
C TYR A 19 2.62 -7.85 -20.62
N LYS A 20 2.12 -8.48 -21.69
CA LYS A 20 2.95 -9.17 -22.69
C LYS A 20 3.75 -8.19 -23.53
N TYR A 21 3.18 -7.05 -23.84
CA TYR A 21 3.77 -6.02 -24.69
C TYR A 21 4.25 -4.79 -23.92
N TRP A 22 4.56 -4.97 -22.62
CA TRP A 22 4.89 -3.88 -21.71
C TRP A 22 5.98 -2.93 -22.23
N ASP A 23 7.05 -3.49 -22.79
CA ASP A 23 8.18 -2.71 -23.29
C ASP A 23 7.84 -1.89 -24.55
N ASN A 24 6.72 -2.17 -25.19
CA ASN A 24 6.21 -1.43 -26.33
C ASN A 24 5.22 -0.32 -25.93
N ILE A 25 4.89 -0.23 -24.64
CA ILE A 25 4.02 0.83 -24.10
C ILE A 25 4.88 2.04 -23.76
N PRO A 26 4.60 3.22 -24.34
CA PRO A 26 5.28 4.46 -23.94
C PRO A 26 5.16 4.70 -22.44
N ASN A 27 6.23 5.16 -21.78
CA ASN A 27 6.28 5.36 -20.34
C ASN A 27 5.12 6.22 -19.81
N ILE A 28 4.74 7.26 -20.52
CA ILE A 28 3.61 8.15 -20.16
C ILE A 28 2.24 7.41 -20.11
N VAL A 29 2.13 6.24 -20.75
CA VAL A 29 0.89 5.45 -20.82
C VAL A 29 0.92 4.29 -19.83
N ARG A 30 2.11 3.85 -19.38
CA ARG A 30 2.26 2.71 -18.45
C ARG A 30 1.46 2.85 -17.15
N PRO A 31 1.36 4.03 -16.51
CA PRO A 31 0.54 4.21 -15.31
C PRO A 31 -0.91 3.73 -15.46
N TYR A 32 -1.46 3.81 -16.67
CA TYR A 32 -2.83 3.36 -16.96
C TYR A 32 -3.03 1.85 -16.82
N TYR A 33 -1.96 1.08 -17.02
CA TYR A 33 -1.96 -0.38 -16.94
C TYR A 33 -1.30 -0.90 -15.66
N THR A 34 -0.62 -0.03 -14.90
CA THR A 34 0.09 -0.43 -13.68
C THR A 34 -0.92 -0.86 -12.62
N LYS A 35 -0.75 -2.10 -12.14
CA LYS A 35 -1.55 -2.63 -11.03
C LYS A 35 -1.10 -2.05 -9.70
N LYS A 36 -2.04 -1.74 -8.81
CA LYS A 36 -1.75 -1.24 -7.47
C LYS A 36 -2.06 -2.31 -6.43
N VAL A 37 -1.05 -2.68 -5.66
CA VAL A 37 -1.15 -3.67 -4.58
C VAL A 37 -0.88 -2.98 -3.25
N LEU A 38 -1.93 -2.90 -2.43
CA LEU A 38 -1.85 -2.34 -1.08
C LEU A 38 -1.50 -3.44 -0.07
N LEU A 39 -0.52 -3.18 0.78
CA LEU A 39 -0.22 -3.97 1.96
C LEU A 39 -0.72 -3.24 3.21
N ILE A 40 -1.60 -3.87 3.97
CA ILE A 40 -2.27 -3.27 5.12
C ILE A 40 -2.25 -4.24 6.31
N GLY A 41 -2.34 -3.73 7.52
CA GLY A 41 -2.34 -4.52 8.76
C GLY A 41 -1.87 -3.69 9.93
N GLY A 42 -1.95 -4.23 11.13
CA GLY A 42 -1.49 -3.60 12.35
C GLY A 42 0.02 -3.37 12.39
N GLU A 43 0.50 -2.74 13.44
CA GLU A 43 1.93 -2.54 13.65
C GLU A 43 2.69 -3.86 13.81
N SER A 44 3.97 -3.83 13.42
CA SER A 44 4.90 -4.96 13.53
C SER A 44 4.41 -6.25 12.87
N THR A 45 3.54 -6.16 11.85
CA THR A 45 3.08 -7.32 11.07
C THR A 45 3.99 -7.65 9.90
N GLY A 46 5.05 -6.87 9.67
CA GLY A 46 6.02 -7.08 8.59
C GLY A 46 5.59 -6.51 7.23
N LYS A 47 4.69 -5.52 7.21
CA LYS A 47 4.24 -4.84 5.97
C LYS A 47 5.41 -4.32 5.15
N THR A 48 6.20 -3.43 5.71
CA THR A 48 7.33 -2.79 5.02
C THR A 48 8.32 -3.79 4.47
N THR A 49 8.70 -4.79 5.28
CA THR A 49 9.60 -5.86 4.82
C THR A 49 9.01 -6.62 3.64
N LEU A 50 7.73 -6.97 3.68
CA LEU A 50 7.08 -7.70 2.59
C LEU A 50 6.93 -6.80 1.36
N THR A 51 6.59 -5.53 1.51
CA THR A 51 6.48 -4.54 0.44
C THR A 51 7.79 -4.42 -0.35
N ILE A 52 8.92 -4.23 0.35
CA ILE A 52 10.25 -4.13 -0.25
C ILE A 52 10.61 -5.42 -0.99
N ASN A 53 10.41 -6.58 -0.35
CA ASN A 53 10.75 -7.86 -0.95
C ASN A 53 9.91 -8.17 -2.20
N LEU A 54 8.62 -7.81 -2.20
CA LEU A 54 7.77 -7.94 -3.39
C LEU A 54 8.22 -6.99 -4.50
N ALA A 55 8.54 -5.74 -4.18
CA ALA A 55 9.04 -4.79 -5.17
C ALA A 55 10.33 -5.29 -5.82
N HIS A 56 11.27 -5.84 -5.06
CA HIS A 56 12.47 -6.47 -5.59
C HIS A 56 12.15 -7.68 -6.48
N TYR A 57 11.25 -8.57 -6.03
CA TYR A 57 10.88 -9.75 -6.82
C TYR A 57 10.25 -9.41 -8.18
N PHE A 58 9.40 -8.37 -8.22
CA PHE A 58 8.73 -7.93 -9.43
C PHE A 58 9.53 -6.88 -10.22
N ASN A 59 10.73 -6.52 -9.74
CA ASN A 59 11.59 -5.48 -10.31
C ASN A 59 10.82 -4.18 -10.58
N THR A 60 10.24 -3.63 -9.54
CA THR A 60 9.37 -2.45 -9.60
C THR A 60 9.56 -1.54 -8.38
N ASN A 61 8.84 -0.41 -8.40
CA ASN A 61 8.84 0.55 -7.31
C ASN A 61 7.85 0.16 -6.21
N TYR A 62 8.06 0.76 -5.05
CA TYR A 62 7.14 0.76 -3.93
C TYR A 62 7.09 2.14 -3.30
N ILE A 63 6.11 2.37 -2.44
CA ILE A 63 6.06 3.52 -1.55
C ILE A 63 6.01 3.04 -0.11
N ASP A 64 6.85 3.70 0.71
CA ASP A 64 6.90 3.46 2.15
C ASP A 64 5.73 4.10 2.87
N GLU A 65 5.47 3.64 4.07
CA GLU A 65 4.56 4.27 5.01
C GLU A 65 5.04 5.70 5.34
N ALA A 66 4.26 6.71 4.95
CA ALA A 66 4.61 8.12 5.18
C ALA A 66 4.58 8.52 6.67
N GLY A 67 3.95 7.71 7.52
CA GLY A 67 3.82 7.98 8.96
C GLY A 67 5.08 7.70 9.76
N GLN A 68 6.00 6.86 9.27
CA GLN A 68 7.14 6.42 10.07
C GLN A 68 8.09 7.56 10.43
N ASP A 69 8.48 8.42 9.49
CA ASP A 69 9.37 9.56 9.77
C ASP A 69 8.66 10.60 10.65
N ILE A 70 7.34 10.72 10.52
CA ILE A 70 6.54 11.71 11.23
C ILE A 70 6.34 11.26 12.67
N SER A 71 6.04 9.98 12.92
CA SER A 71 5.94 9.43 14.27
C SER A 71 7.27 9.52 15.03
N GLN A 72 8.40 9.38 14.35
CA GLN A 72 9.72 9.59 14.95
C GLN A 72 9.93 11.01 15.46
N ARG A 73 9.42 12.03 14.75
CA ARG A 73 9.49 13.43 15.21
C ARG A 73 8.59 13.69 16.41
N SER A 74 7.44 13.04 16.47
CA SER A 74 6.45 13.19 17.53
C SER A 74 6.78 12.35 18.78
N GLY A 75 7.76 11.44 18.71
CA GLY A 75 8.21 10.58 19.81
C GLY A 75 7.51 9.23 19.86
N THR A 76 6.21 9.15 19.64
CA THR A 76 5.46 7.89 19.48
C THR A 76 4.27 8.08 18.54
N ASP A 77 3.73 6.99 18.01
CA ASP A 77 2.57 7.00 17.12
C ASP A 77 1.29 7.57 17.77
N LEU A 78 1.21 7.55 19.10
CA LEU A 78 0.09 8.11 19.86
C LEU A 78 0.25 9.57 20.27
N MET A 79 1.42 10.17 20.01
CA MET A 79 1.72 11.57 20.33
C MET A 79 1.69 12.47 19.10
N MET A 80 1.22 11.96 17.97
CA MET A 80 1.09 12.75 16.76
C MET A 80 0.07 13.87 16.93
N LEU A 81 0.40 15.02 16.36
CA LEU A 81 -0.50 16.16 16.30
C LEU A 81 -1.48 16.01 15.11
N PRO A 82 -2.63 16.68 15.16
CA PRO A 82 -3.58 16.67 14.03
C PRO A 82 -2.94 17.03 12.67
N GLY A 83 -2.02 18.00 12.67
CA GLY A 83 -1.27 18.42 11.47
C GLY A 83 -0.39 17.33 10.88
N ASP A 84 0.13 16.42 11.71
CA ASP A 84 0.93 15.28 11.27
C ASP A 84 0.11 14.33 10.40
N PHE A 85 -1.14 14.08 10.77
CA PHE A 85 -2.04 13.24 9.97
C PHE A 85 -2.40 13.88 8.62
N THR A 86 -2.55 15.20 8.58
CA THR A 86 -2.72 15.93 7.32
C THR A 86 -1.49 15.73 6.42
N GLU A 87 -0.28 15.88 6.97
CA GLU A 87 0.96 15.67 6.23
C GLU A 87 1.08 14.23 5.72
N ILE A 88 0.79 13.24 6.55
CA ILE A 88 0.81 11.80 6.17
C ILE A 88 -0.11 11.56 4.98
N LEU A 89 -1.36 11.98 5.07
CA LEU A 89 -2.37 11.76 4.03
C LEU A 89 -1.96 12.38 2.69
N LEU A 90 -1.53 13.63 2.70
CA LEU A 90 -1.14 14.33 1.48
C LEU A 90 0.17 13.78 0.90
N ARG A 91 1.18 13.56 1.74
CA ARG A 91 2.48 13.04 1.32
C ARG A 91 2.34 11.64 0.70
N HIS A 92 1.58 10.77 1.35
CA HIS A 92 1.35 9.41 0.87
C HIS A 92 0.69 9.42 -0.52
N LYS A 93 -0.36 10.25 -0.70
CA LYS A 93 -1.03 10.36 -2.00
C LYS A 93 -0.14 10.93 -3.10
N LEU A 94 0.65 11.96 -2.79
CA LEU A 94 1.60 12.53 -3.75
C LEU A 94 2.70 11.53 -4.14
N ASN A 95 3.19 10.75 -3.18
CA ASN A 95 4.19 9.71 -3.45
C ASN A 95 3.61 8.61 -4.35
N GLU A 96 2.35 8.18 -4.13
CA GLU A 96 1.66 7.23 -5.01
C GLU A 96 1.60 7.75 -6.45
N MET A 97 1.16 9.00 -6.63
CA MET A 97 1.04 9.63 -7.95
C MET A 97 2.38 9.72 -8.69
N LYS A 98 3.47 9.95 -7.98
CA LYS A 98 4.82 10.00 -8.58
C LYS A 98 5.37 8.59 -8.85
N ALA A 99 5.24 7.68 -7.89
CA ALA A 99 5.83 6.34 -8.00
C ALA A 99 5.23 5.52 -9.14
N ILE A 100 3.94 5.68 -9.42
CA ILE A 100 3.26 4.93 -10.47
C ILE A 100 3.83 5.21 -11.88
N GLU A 101 4.39 6.40 -12.10
CA GLU A 101 4.98 6.80 -13.39
C GLU A 101 6.21 5.96 -13.75
N TYR A 102 6.91 5.44 -12.75
CA TYR A 102 8.15 4.68 -12.90
C TYR A 102 7.99 3.20 -12.55
N SER A 103 6.77 2.76 -12.26
CA SER A 103 6.50 1.38 -11.85
C SER A 103 6.53 0.42 -13.02
N ASN A 104 7.04 -0.78 -12.79
CA ASN A 104 7.09 -1.86 -13.78
C ASN A 104 5.91 -2.82 -13.56
N LYS A 105 4.80 -2.60 -14.26
CA LYS A 105 3.56 -3.41 -14.24
C LYS A 105 2.78 -3.38 -12.92
N VAL A 106 3.44 -3.21 -11.79
CA VAL A 106 2.83 -3.18 -10.46
C VAL A 106 3.52 -2.13 -9.58
N LEU A 107 2.74 -1.46 -8.74
CA LEU A 107 3.22 -0.60 -7.65
C LEU A 107 2.78 -1.22 -6.33
N PHE A 108 3.72 -1.42 -5.42
CA PHE A 108 3.44 -1.85 -4.04
C PHE A 108 3.32 -0.64 -3.13
N ILE A 109 2.32 -0.67 -2.26
CA ILE A 109 1.95 0.47 -1.42
C ILE A 109 1.89 -0.03 0.03
N ASP A 110 2.76 0.52 0.89
CA ASP A 110 2.74 0.23 2.31
C ASP A 110 1.81 1.20 3.02
N THR A 111 0.70 0.68 3.54
CA THR A 111 -0.33 1.44 4.25
C THR A 111 -1.10 2.43 3.34
N ASP A 112 -2.22 2.94 3.81
CA ASP A 112 -3.04 3.91 3.08
C ASP A 112 -3.86 4.81 4.01
N ALA A 113 -4.72 5.64 3.40
CA ALA A 113 -5.58 6.59 4.10
C ALA A 113 -6.54 5.93 5.12
N LEU A 114 -6.98 4.68 4.90
CA LEU A 114 -7.86 3.98 5.85
C LEU A 114 -7.14 3.62 7.15
N VAL A 115 -5.87 3.21 7.09
CA VAL A 115 -5.08 2.99 8.31
C VAL A 115 -4.82 4.31 9.03
N THR A 116 -4.52 5.37 8.28
CA THR A 116 -4.40 6.71 8.87
C THR A 116 -5.70 7.13 9.55
N GLN A 117 -6.88 6.85 8.96
CA GLN A 117 -8.18 7.09 9.58
C GLN A 117 -8.36 6.31 10.90
N PHE A 118 -7.88 5.07 10.96
CA PHE A 118 -7.88 4.30 12.20
C PHE A 118 -7.10 5.03 13.31
N TYR A 119 -5.90 5.53 13.02
CA TYR A 119 -5.10 6.27 14.01
C TYR A 119 -5.72 7.63 14.37
N ILE A 120 -6.31 8.34 13.42
CA ILE A 120 -7.06 9.58 13.68
C ILE A 120 -8.17 9.36 14.72
N SER A 121 -8.76 8.16 14.77
CA SER A 121 -9.82 7.85 15.74
C SER A 121 -9.38 7.90 17.21
N PHE A 122 -8.08 7.94 17.48
CA PHE A 122 -7.54 8.16 18.83
C PHE A 122 -7.47 9.64 19.22
N LEU A 123 -7.63 10.58 18.28
CA LEU A 123 -7.75 12.01 18.55
C LEU A 123 -9.18 12.33 19.00
N SER A 124 -9.32 13.25 19.94
CA SER A 124 -10.61 13.57 20.56
C SER A 124 -11.10 15.00 20.31
N ASP A 125 -10.58 15.69 19.29
CA ASP A 125 -10.86 17.09 19.03
C ASP A 125 -11.47 17.38 17.64
N SER A 126 -11.82 18.64 17.39
CA SER A 126 -12.39 19.10 16.11
C SER A 126 -11.45 18.95 14.92
N GLU A 127 -10.14 18.83 15.13
CA GLU A 127 -9.16 18.59 14.08
C GLU A 127 -9.23 17.15 13.58
N ALA A 128 -9.64 16.19 14.43
CA ALA A 128 -9.88 14.81 14.02
C ALA A 128 -10.97 14.71 12.95
N GLU A 129 -12.05 15.51 13.04
CA GLU A 129 -13.10 15.55 12.02
C GLU A 129 -12.56 15.98 10.65
N LYS A 130 -11.74 17.03 10.61
CA LYS A 130 -11.13 17.54 9.36
C LYS A 130 -10.23 16.49 8.73
N ASN A 131 -9.38 15.84 9.52
CA ASN A 131 -8.49 14.79 9.05
C ASN A 131 -9.26 13.54 8.61
N SER A 132 -10.35 13.18 9.28
CA SER A 132 -11.24 12.10 8.87
C SER A 132 -11.92 12.39 7.54
N ALA A 133 -12.36 13.63 7.32
CA ALA A 133 -12.93 14.06 6.05
C ALA A 133 -11.90 13.99 4.90
N LEU A 134 -10.67 14.44 5.14
CA LEU A 134 -9.57 14.34 4.18
C LEU A 134 -9.22 12.87 3.87
N SER A 135 -9.10 12.03 4.89
CA SER A 135 -8.87 10.59 4.74
C SER A 135 -9.96 9.94 3.90
N SER A 136 -11.23 10.23 4.17
CA SER A 136 -12.37 9.70 3.43
C SER A 136 -12.36 10.16 1.97
N ALA A 137 -12.00 11.42 1.71
CA ALA A 137 -11.88 11.94 0.35
C ALA A 137 -10.76 11.23 -0.43
N ILE A 138 -9.61 10.99 0.20
CA ILE A 138 -8.50 10.26 -0.41
C ILE A 138 -8.88 8.80 -0.64
N ASP A 139 -9.53 8.12 0.32
CA ASP A 139 -10.00 6.74 0.14
C ASP A 139 -10.99 6.61 -1.01
N ALA A 140 -11.89 7.59 -1.18
CA ALA A 140 -12.88 7.59 -2.26
C ALA A 140 -12.25 7.63 -3.67
N ILE A 141 -11.08 8.25 -3.82
CA ILE A 141 -10.34 8.30 -5.09
C ILE A 141 -9.28 7.18 -5.22
N ASN A 142 -8.98 6.46 -4.13
CA ASN A 142 -8.05 5.36 -4.14
C ASN A 142 -8.71 4.11 -4.71
N SER A 143 -8.02 3.46 -5.64
CA SER A 143 -8.39 2.15 -6.17
C SER A 143 -7.19 1.22 -6.11
N TYR A 144 -7.40 0.02 -5.60
CA TYR A 144 -6.37 -1.02 -5.53
C TYR A 144 -6.87 -2.27 -6.27
N ASP A 145 -5.99 -2.87 -7.07
CA ASP A 145 -6.29 -4.13 -7.77
C ASP A 145 -6.23 -5.33 -6.83
N LEU A 146 -5.44 -5.20 -5.74
CA LEU A 146 -5.29 -6.21 -4.71
C LEU A 146 -4.96 -5.55 -3.37
N ILE A 147 -5.62 -6.01 -2.31
CA ILE A 147 -5.28 -5.66 -0.92
C ILE A 147 -4.81 -6.92 -0.22
N LEU A 148 -3.61 -6.86 0.36
CA LEU A 148 -3.02 -7.91 1.19
C LEU A 148 -3.07 -7.46 2.65
N PHE A 149 -3.86 -8.15 3.47
CA PHE A 149 -3.94 -7.88 4.89
C PHE A 149 -2.98 -8.80 5.65
N LEU A 150 -1.97 -8.21 6.33
CA LEU A 150 -1.00 -8.96 7.11
C LEU A 150 -1.52 -9.20 8.51
N GLU A 151 -1.69 -10.50 8.86
CA GLU A 151 -2.17 -10.92 10.17
C GLU A 151 -1.12 -10.66 11.26
N PRO A 152 -1.53 -10.41 12.51
CA PRO A 152 -0.63 -10.18 13.64
C PRO A 152 -0.10 -11.48 14.27
N ASP A 153 0.21 -12.49 13.47
CA ASP A 153 0.65 -13.83 13.87
C ASP A 153 2.17 -14.03 13.78
N VAL A 154 2.95 -12.95 13.70
CA VAL A 154 4.41 -12.91 13.87
C VAL A 154 4.78 -12.16 15.13
N ASP A 155 6.01 -12.34 15.63
CA ASP A 155 6.47 -11.66 16.83
C ASP A 155 6.44 -10.14 16.66
N PHE A 156 6.10 -9.45 17.75
CA PHE A 156 6.18 -8.01 17.79
C PHE A 156 7.64 -7.57 17.97
N ILE A 157 8.13 -6.73 17.06
CA ILE A 157 9.48 -6.17 17.12
C ILE A 157 9.37 -4.73 17.59
N GLN A 158 9.91 -4.42 18.77
CA GLN A 158 10.01 -3.05 19.28
C GLN A 158 11.16 -2.31 18.57
N ASN A 159 10.87 -1.14 18.00
CA ASN A 159 11.86 -0.30 17.32
C ASN A 159 12.13 1.05 18.03
N GLY A 160 11.65 1.18 19.27
CA GLY A 160 11.82 2.39 20.08
C GLY A 160 10.71 3.44 19.92
N ASN A 161 10.03 3.48 18.79
CA ASN A 161 8.97 4.47 18.52
C ASN A 161 7.56 3.88 18.68
N ARG A 162 7.44 2.56 18.75
CA ARG A 162 6.15 1.88 18.88
C ARG A 162 5.63 1.96 20.31
N SER A 163 4.36 2.33 20.43
CA SER A 163 3.70 2.41 21.73
C SER A 163 3.46 1.03 22.34
N GLU A 164 3.76 0.88 23.63
CA GLU A 164 3.43 -0.32 24.39
C GLU A 164 1.91 -0.59 24.42
N VAL A 165 1.09 0.45 24.40
CA VAL A 165 -0.37 0.34 24.31
C VAL A 165 -0.79 -0.36 23.02
N ILE A 166 -0.12 -0.06 21.92
CA ILE A 166 -0.40 -0.69 20.62
C ILE A 166 0.05 -2.16 20.64
N HIS A 167 1.19 -2.45 21.23
CA HIS A 167 1.66 -3.82 21.42
C HIS A 167 0.62 -4.67 22.17
N GLN A 168 0.17 -4.21 23.32
CA GLN A 168 -0.80 -4.93 24.16
C GLN A 168 -2.16 -5.11 23.48
N ASN A 169 -2.56 -4.20 22.59
CA ASN A 169 -3.83 -4.24 21.88
C ASN A 169 -3.73 -4.69 20.41
N ARG A 170 -2.61 -5.19 19.98
CA ARG A 170 -2.26 -5.49 18.60
C ARG A 170 -3.32 -6.31 17.85
N ILE A 171 -3.82 -7.38 18.46
CA ILE A 171 -4.88 -8.22 17.87
C ILE A 171 -6.17 -7.42 17.72
N LYS A 172 -6.59 -6.73 18.79
CA LYS A 172 -7.79 -5.89 18.78
C LYS A 172 -7.73 -4.83 17.69
N TYR A 173 -6.59 -4.17 17.52
CA TYR A 173 -6.42 -3.12 16.51
C TYR A 173 -6.41 -3.70 15.10
N SER A 174 -5.81 -4.87 14.88
CA SER A 174 -5.90 -5.58 13.61
C SER A 174 -7.35 -5.90 13.23
N GLU A 175 -8.17 -6.36 14.17
CA GLU A 175 -9.59 -6.61 13.92
C GLU A 175 -10.39 -5.32 13.65
N GLN A 176 -10.04 -4.21 14.28
CA GLN A 176 -10.66 -2.92 14.01
C GLN A 176 -10.32 -2.42 12.60
N ILE A 177 -9.08 -2.58 12.14
CA ILE A 177 -8.68 -2.25 10.76
C ILE A 177 -9.43 -3.15 9.75
N LYS A 178 -9.56 -4.44 10.00
CA LYS A 178 -10.37 -5.34 9.15
C LYS A 178 -11.84 -4.89 9.09
N LYS A 179 -12.40 -4.51 10.24
CA LYS A 179 -13.76 -3.98 10.30
C LYS A 179 -13.90 -2.73 9.45
N LEU A 180 -12.93 -1.83 9.52
CA LEU A 180 -12.91 -0.62 8.70
C LEU A 180 -12.87 -0.96 7.20
N LEU A 181 -11.99 -1.88 6.77
CA LEU A 181 -11.95 -2.37 5.38
C LEU A 181 -13.31 -2.91 4.93
N ASN A 182 -13.96 -3.73 5.75
CA ASN A 182 -15.27 -4.31 5.44
C ASN A 182 -16.35 -3.21 5.34
N THR A 183 -16.32 -2.23 6.22
CA THR A 183 -17.26 -1.08 6.20
C THR A 183 -17.13 -0.28 4.90
N HIS A 184 -15.91 -0.17 4.37
CA HIS A 184 -15.62 0.48 3.09
C HIS A 184 -15.73 -0.47 1.89
N ASN A 185 -16.30 -1.67 2.07
CA ASN A 185 -16.45 -2.69 1.01
C ASN A 185 -15.13 -3.06 0.31
N LYS A 186 -13.99 -2.97 1.00
CA LYS A 186 -12.67 -3.33 0.47
C LYS A 186 -12.44 -4.83 0.63
N LYS A 187 -12.36 -5.57 -0.46
CA LYS A 187 -11.99 -7.00 -0.44
C LYS A 187 -10.49 -7.14 -0.26
N PHE A 188 -10.06 -8.05 0.60
CA PHE A 188 -8.64 -8.31 0.87
C PHE A 188 -8.35 -9.80 0.97
N ILE A 189 -7.08 -10.16 0.82
CA ILE A 189 -6.55 -11.50 1.06
C ILE A 189 -5.73 -11.46 2.34
N SER A 190 -6.08 -12.31 3.32
CA SER A 190 -5.30 -12.47 4.55
C SER A 190 -3.98 -13.18 4.29
N ILE A 191 -2.90 -12.58 4.74
CA ILE A 191 -1.52 -13.07 4.65
C ILE A 191 -1.05 -13.43 6.06
N ASN A 192 -0.88 -14.72 6.32
CA ASN A 192 -0.52 -15.30 7.61
C ASN A 192 0.55 -16.38 7.48
N GLY A 193 1.10 -16.81 8.61
CA GLY A 193 2.12 -17.84 8.72
C GLY A 193 3.54 -17.26 8.80
N THR A 194 4.55 -18.10 8.58
CA THR A 194 5.96 -17.68 8.58
C THR A 194 6.25 -16.64 7.50
N TYR A 195 7.34 -15.88 7.63
CA TYR A 195 7.74 -14.89 6.62
C TYR A 195 7.84 -15.49 5.21
N GLN A 196 8.36 -16.72 5.09
CA GLN A 196 8.46 -17.41 3.79
C GLN A 196 7.07 -17.78 3.24
N GLN A 197 6.16 -18.25 4.08
CA GLN A 197 4.79 -18.58 3.67
C GLN A 197 4.04 -17.34 3.22
N ARG A 198 4.16 -16.23 3.96
CA ARG A 198 3.58 -14.92 3.61
C ARG A 198 4.10 -14.42 2.27
N TYR A 199 5.42 -14.48 2.07
CA TYR A 199 6.06 -14.08 0.83
C TYR A 199 5.53 -14.88 -0.37
N ASN A 200 5.48 -16.20 -0.26
CA ASN A 200 5.00 -17.07 -1.32
C ASN A 200 3.50 -16.86 -1.62
N LYS A 201 2.67 -16.67 -0.59
CA LYS A 201 1.25 -16.35 -0.75
C LYS A 201 1.06 -15.01 -1.49
N ALA A 202 1.80 -13.98 -1.08
CA ALA A 202 1.74 -12.66 -1.69
C ALA A 202 2.15 -12.70 -3.17
N ILE A 203 3.29 -13.33 -3.50
CA ILE A 203 3.71 -13.52 -4.90
C ILE A 203 2.63 -14.22 -5.72
N SER A 204 2.05 -15.30 -5.19
CA SER A 204 1.02 -16.06 -5.89
C SER A 204 -0.25 -15.23 -6.12
N ALA A 205 -0.64 -14.39 -5.17
CA ALA A 205 -1.77 -13.50 -5.31
C ALA A 205 -1.52 -12.40 -6.36
N VAL A 206 -0.34 -11.78 -6.33
CA VAL A 206 0.04 -10.72 -7.29
C VAL A 206 0.14 -11.27 -8.71
N LYS A 207 0.72 -12.46 -8.92
CA LYS A 207 0.83 -13.08 -10.25
C LYS A 207 -0.52 -13.26 -10.95
N LYS A 208 -1.60 -13.48 -10.19
CA LYS A 208 -2.96 -13.63 -10.75
C LYS A 208 -3.51 -12.34 -11.37
N LEU A 209 -2.92 -11.18 -11.09
CA LEU A 209 -3.33 -9.91 -11.68
C LEU A 209 -2.93 -9.78 -13.16
N PHE A 210 -2.03 -10.66 -13.64
CA PHE A 210 -1.43 -10.58 -14.97
C PHE A 210 -1.84 -11.73 -15.91
N VAL A 211 -2.74 -12.57 -15.47
CA VAL A 211 -3.27 -13.74 -16.21
C VAL A 211 -4.54 -13.38 -16.96
#